data_14ea9dc67d3aa81f41a2efce4ca93c56
#
_entry.id   14ea9dc67d3aa81f41a2efce4ca93c56
#
_cell.length_a   1.000
_cell.length_b   1.000
_cell.length_c   1.000
_cell.angle_alpha   90.00
_cell.angle_beta   90.00
_cell.angle_gamma   90.00
#
_symmetry.space_group_name_H-M   'P 1'
#
loop_
_entity.id
_entity.type
_entity.pdbx_description
1 polymer ?
#
loop_
_entity_poly.entity_id
_entity_poly.type
_entity_poly.pdbx_seq_one_letter_code
_entity_poly.pdbx_strand_id
1 'polypeptide(L)'
;MPQSTAAGLEQFNPATFTVVEPRTFEDLKVGDIFRAPSRTLTDAHATAFQAVSADNHPIHYNVEYARSHGHTAPVVHGLQVLAFTAPGATLFPQYIGDVFIAFTSVSCTFLAEIHAGDTLYPQLEITDLTQHGDAGQVTTRATLHNQHGQLVLDGEHTYLLKTAPQSTPQATS
;
A
#
# COMPACT_ATOMS: atom_id res chain seq x y z
N MET A 1 -0.66 32.93 43.82
CA MET A 1 -0.81 31.94 42.77
C MET A 1 -0.30 32.58 41.47
N PRO A 2 0.87 32.22 40.95
CA PRO A 2 1.32 32.76 39.67
C PRO A 2 0.50 32.13 38.54
N GLN A 3 -0.10 32.96 37.70
CA GLN A 3 -0.77 32.54 36.49
C GLN A 3 0.29 31.99 35.53
N SER A 4 0.18 30.70 35.22
CA SER A 4 0.92 30.08 34.12
C SER A 4 0.44 30.70 32.81
N THR A 5 1.27 31.58 32.22
CA THR A 5 1.12 32.03 30.85
C THR A 5 1.29 30.80 29.97
N ALA A 6 0.21 30.32 29.36
CA ALA A 6 0.29 29.37 28.27
C ALA A 6 1.15 30.01 27.18
N ALA A 7 2.39 29.53 27.02
CA ALA A 7 3.26 29.86 25.88
C ALA A 7 2.44 29.55 24.63
N GLY A 8 2.39 30.53 23.70
CA GLY A 8 1.47 30.56 22.57
C GLY A 8 1.43 29.25 21.81
N LEU A 9 0.30 28.58 21.89
CA LEU A 9 -0.05 27.57 20.91
C LEU A 9 -0.16 28.29 19.58
N GLU A 10 0.74 27.96 18.67
CA GLU A 10 0.67 28.44 17.28
C GLU A 10 -0.75 28.18 16.76
N GLN A 11 -1.39 29.21 16.20
CA GLN A 11 -2.78 29.09 15.77
C GLN A 11 -2.87 28.00 14.70
N PHE A 12 -3.61 26.93 14.99
CA PHE A 12 -3.80 25.83 14.04
C PHE A 12 -4.36 26.35 12.70
N ASN A 13 -3.67 26.04 11.62
CA ASN A 13 -4.10 26.38 10.27
C ASN A 13 -4.37 25.09 9.47
N PRO A 14 -5.62 24.76 9.17
CA PRO A 14 -5.95 23.55 8.42
C PRO A 14 -5.38 23.54 7.00
N ALA A 15 -5.09 24.71 6.40
CA ALA A 15 -4.53 24.78 5.05
C ALA A 15 -3.05 24.35 4.97
N THR A 16 -2.35 24.34 6.10
CA THR A 16 -0.94 23.89 6.18
C THR A 16 -0.79 22.58 6.95
N PHE A 17 -1.91 21.93 7.28
CA PHE A 17 -1.87 20.65 7.97
C PHE A 17 -1.40 19.55 7.04
N THR A 18 -0.27 18.93 7.36
CA THR A 18 0.29 17.77 6.67
C THR A 18 0.51 16.63 7.64
N VAL A 19 0.35 15.39 7.18
CA VAL A 19 0.64 14.18 7.98
C VAL A 19 2.14 13.88 7.95
N VAL A 20 2.78 14.16 6.82
CA VAL A 20 4.21 14.00 6.56
C VAL A 20 4.68 15.12 5.65
N GLU A 21 5.98 15.42 5.66
CA GLU A 21 6.56 16.34 4.66
C GLU A 21 6.43 15.73 3.26
N PRO A 22 5.83 16.45 2.29
CA PRO A 22 5.71 15.98 0.92
C PRO A 22 7.08 15.72 0.29
N ARG A 23 7.13 14.74 -0.61
CA ARG A 23 8.32 14.38 -1.39
C ARG A 23 8.04 14.51 -2.87
N THR A 24 9.04 14.98 -3.62
CA THR A 24 9.05 14.91 -5.08
C THR A 24 9.56 13.55 -5.54
N PHE A 25 9.51 13.29 -6.84
CA PHE A 25 10.11 12.08 -7.41
C PHE A 25 11.61 11.99 -7.10
N GLU A 26 12.31 13.11 -7.13
CA GLU A 26 13.75 13.23 -6.91
C GLU A 26 14.17 12.96 -5.45
N ASP A 27 13.24 13.07 -4.50
CA ASP A 27 13.48 12.78 -3.09
C ASP A 27 13.35 11.30 -2.74
N LEU A 28 12.80 10.50 -3.65
CA LEU A 28 12.63 9.05 -3.47
C LEU A 28 13.93 8.32 -3.76
N LYS A 29 14.12 7.18 -3.08
CA LYS A 29 15.31 6.34 -3.24
C LYS A 29 14.92 4.88 -3.38
N VAL A 30 15.64 4.15 -4.22
CA VAL A 30 15.59 2.69 -4.23
C VAL A 30 15.99 2.18 -2.85
N GLY A 31 15.19 1.27 -2.29
CA GLY A 31 15.30 0.78 -0.93
C GLY A 31 14.46 1.54 0.11
N ASP A 32 13.77 2.63 -0.25
CA ASP A 32 12.77 3.26 0.64
C ASP A 32 11.65 2.28 0.93
N ILE A 33 11.30 2.13 2.22
CA ILE A 33 10.32 1.15 2.69
C ILE A 33 9.13 1.86 3.36
N PHE A 34 7.93 1.49 2.95
CA PHE A 34 6.66 1.97 3.48
C PHE A 34 5.85 0.80 4.04
N ARG A 35 5.67 0.75 5.35
CA ARG A 35 4.88 -0.29 6.03
C ARG A 35 3.49 0.21 6.33
N ALA A 36 2.51 -0.69 6.22
CA ALA A 36 1.16 -0.47 6.73
C ALA A 36 1.02 -1.13 8.11
N PRO A 37 0.10 -0.66 8.96
CA PRO A 37 -0.29 -1.38 10.14
C PRO A 37 -0.77 -2.80 9.80
N SER A 38 -0.33 -3.79 10.58
CA SER A 38 -0.83 -5.15 10.42
C SER A 38 -2.32 -5.23 10.74
N ARG A 39 -3.04 -6.12 10.06
CA ARG A 39 -4.47 -6.35 10.28
C ARG A 39 -4.79 -7.83 10.28
N THR A 40 -5.60 -8.25 11.24
CA THR A 40 -6.19 -9.60 11.25
C THR A 40 -7.40 -9.63 10.33
N LEU A 41 -7.41 -10.59 9.43
CA LEU A 41 -8.56 -10.90 8.59
C LEU A 41 -9.65 -11.57 9.44
N THR A 42 -10.90 -11.19 9.21
CA THR A 42 -12.07 -11.76 9.87
C THR A 42 -13.12 -12.15 8.85
N ASP A 43 -14.11 -12.92 9.24
CA ASP A 43 -15.25 -13.27 8.39
C ASP A 43 -15.99 -12.03 7.87
N ALA A 44 -16.00 -10.93 8.65
CA ALA A 44 -16.60 -9.67 8.20
C ALA A 44 -15.87 -9.09 6.99
N HIS A 45 -14.56 -9.20 6.92
CA HIS A 45 -13.78 -8.75 5.75
C HIS A 45 -14.08 -9.64 4.54
N ALA A 46 -14.17 -10.98 4.72
CA ALA A 46 -14.50 -11.91 3.66
C ALA A 46 -15.90 -11.63 3.09
N THR A 47 -16.89 -11.45 3.96
CA THR A 47 -18.27 -11.12 3.57
C THR A 47 -18.35 -9.79 2.81
N ALA A 48 -17.64 -8.75 3.28
CA ALA A 48 -17.62 -7.44 2.60
C ALA A 48 -16.98 -7.55 1.21
N PHE A 49 -15.89 -8.30 1.08
CA PHE A 49 -15.23 -8.51 -0.21
C PHE A 49 -16.11 -9.31 -1.17
N GLN A 50 -16.76 -10.38 -0.71
CA GLN A 50 -17.71 -11.16 -1.48
C GLN A 50 -18.85 -10.31 -2.04
N ALA A 51 -19.41 -9.42 -1.21
CA ALA A 51 -20.48 -8.51 -1.63
C ALA A 51 -20.05 -7.53 -2.73
N VAL A 52 -18.80 -7.06 -2.68
CA VAL A 52 -18.24 -6.11 -3.67
C VAL A 52 -17.81 -6.81 -4.95
N SER A 53 -17.14 -7.96 -4.83
CA SER A 53 -16.56 -8.68 -5.97
C SER A 53 -17.55 -9.57 -6.71
N ALA A 54 -18.69 -9.92 -6.06
CA ALA A 54 -19.62 -10.97 -6.51
C ALA A 54 -18.94 -12.36 -6.70
N ASP A 55 -17.74 -12.57 -6.14
CA ASP A 55 -17.07 -13.87 -6.16
C ASP A 55 -17.65 -14.78 -5.09
N ASN A 56 -18.62 -15.58 -5.50
CA ASN A 56 -19.41 -16.48 -4.67
C ASN A 56 -18.94 -17.94 -4.78
N HIS A 57 -17.67 -18.20 -5.12
CA HIS A 57 -17.18 -19.57 -5.15
C HIS A 57 -17.20 -20.18 -3.74
N PRO A 58 -17.77 -21.41 -3.55
CA PRO A 58 -17.99 -21.98 -2.21
C PRO A 58 -16.72 -22.23 -1.41
N ILE A 59 -15.55 -22.23 -2.01
CA ILE A 59 -14.25 -22.36 -1.33
C ILE A 59 -14.02 -21.23 -0.32
N HIS A 60 -14.67 -20.08 -0.50
CA HIS A 60 -14.48 -18.88 0.31
C HIS A 60 -15.45 -18.76 1.49
N TYR A 61 -16.52 -19.55 1.53
CA TYR A 61 -17.56 -19.42 2.56
C TYR A 61 -18.19 -20.74 3.05
N ASN A 62 -17.97 -21.85 2.34
CA ASN A 62 -18.54 -23.16 2.72
C ASN A 62 -17.45 -24.05 3.30
N VAL A 63 -17.50 -24.24 4.62
CA VAL A 63 -16.51 -25.04 5.37
C VAL A 63 -16.43 -26.47 4.86
N GLU A 64 -17.57 -27.12 4.61
CA GLU A 64 -17.60 -28.51 4.15
C GLU A 64 -17.07 -28.65 2.72
N TYR A 65 -17.37 -27.67 1.87
CA TYR A 65 -16.81 -27.61 0.52
C TYR A 65 -15.28 -27.46 0.56
N ALA A 66 -14.77 -26.50 1.35
CA ALA A 66 -13.33 -26.28 1.47
C ALA A 66 -12.62 -27.55 1.96
N ARG A 67 -13.14 -28.20 3.00
CA ARG A 67 -12.58 -29.45 3.56
C ARG A 67 -12.58 -30.59 2.56
N SER A 68 -13.65 -30.75 1.79
CA SER A 68 -13.74 -31.82 0.77
C SER A 68 -12.75 -31.61 -0.39
N HIS A 69 -12.19 -30.39 -0.53
CA HIS A 69 -11.18 -30.03 -1.52
C HIS A 69 -9.76 -29.91 -0.92
N GLY A 70 -9.55 -30.38 0.31
CA GLY A 70 -8.22 -30.46 0.93
C GLY A 70 -7.78 -29.25 1.75
N HIS A 71 -8.63 -28.23 1.91
CA HIS A 71 -8.36 -27.06 2.72
C HIS A 71 -8.79 -27.27 4.17
N THR A 72 -8.10 -26.64 5.13
CA THR A 72 -8.46 -26.77 6.57
C THR A 72 -9.69 -25.91 6.94
N ALA A 73 -9.90 -24.82 6.22
CA ALA A 73 -10.99 -23.85 6.41
C ALA A 73 -11.25 -23.12 5.08
N PRO A 74 -12.32 -22.31 4.97
CA PRO A 74 -12.51 -21.45 3.82
C PRO A 74 -11.29 -20.57 3.55
N VAL A 75 -10.87 -20.50 2.29
CA VAL A 75 -9.71 -19.70 1.84
C VAL A 75 -10.17 -18.29 1.56
N VAL A 76 -9.41 -17.30 2.00
CA VAL A 76 -9.67 -15.87 1.68
C VAL A 76 -9.47 -15.64 0.18
N HIS A 77 -10.32 -14.79 -0.42
CA HIS A 77 -10.22 -14.43 -1.84
C HIS A 77 -8.83 -13.87 -2.17
N GLY A 78 -8.18 -14.36 -3.21
CA GLY A 78 -6.85 -13.91 -3.62
C GLY A 78 -6.81 -12.40 -3.87
N LEU A 79 -7.79 -11.84 -4.59
CA LEU A 79 -7.89 -10.39 -4.82
C LEU A 79 -8.13 -9.60 -3.53
N GLN A 80 -8.76 -10.17 -2.51
CA GLN A 80 -8.86 -9.56 -1.19
C GLN A 80 -7.49 -9.51 -0.50
N VAL A 81 -6.72 -10.60 -0.58
CA VAL A 81 -5.34 -10.63 -0.06
C VAL A 81 -4.49 -9.57 -0.76
N LEU A 82 -4.58 -9.47 -2.09
CA LEU A 82 -3.91 -8.41 -2.85
C LEU A 82 -4.32 -7.01 -2.37
N ALA A 83 -5.59 -6.76 -2.05
CA ALA A 83 -6.05 -5.46 -1.57
C ALA A 83 -5.38 -5.01 -0.26
N PHE A 84 -4.77 -5.91 0.51
CA PHE A 84 -3.97 -5.55 1.69
C PHE A 84 -2.65 -4.87 1.34
N THR A 85 -2.19 -4.96 0.10
CA THR A 85 -1.02 -4.21 -0.40
C THR A 85 -1.37 -2.81 -0.91
N ALA A 86 -2.65 -2.40 -0.82
CA ALA A 86 -3.08 -1.09 -1.31
C ALA A 86 -2.19 0.03 -0.74
N PRO A 87 -1.62 0.90 -1.60
CA PRO A 87 -0.67 1.92 -1.16
C PRO A 87 -1.26 2.86 -0.10
N GLY A 88 -2.57 3.14 -0.17
CA GLY A 88 -3.28 3.97 0.80
C GLY A 88 -3.34 3.42 2.24
N ALA A 89 -2.97 2.15 2.45
CA ALA A 89 -2.79 1.59 3.77
C ALA A 89 -1.46 2.03 4.43
N THR A 90 -0.49 2.52 3.64
CA THR A 90 0.80 3.07 4.08
C THR A 90 0.78 4.60 4.06
N LEU A 91 1.88 5.24 4.48
CA LEU A 91 2.07 6.68 4.32
C LEU A 91 2.60 7.07 2.92
N PHE A 92 2.85 6.13 2.04
CA PHE A 92 3.40 6.40 0.70
C PHE A 92 2.59 7.44 -0.08
N PRO A 93 1.24 7.36 -0.17
CA PRO A 93 0.46 8.35 -0.88
C PRO A 93 0.52 9.76 -0.25
N GLN A 94 0.70 9.86 1.06
CA GLN A 94 0.83 11.15 1.74
C GLN A 94 2.17 11.82 1.40
N TYR A 95 3.24 11.03 1.21
CA TYR A 95 4.54 11.57 0.78
C TYR A 95 4.50 12.12 -0.64
N ILE A 96 3.79 11.47 -1.57
CA ILE A 96 3.84 11.77 -3.01
C ILE A 96 2.57 12.47 -3.54
N GLY A 97 1.62 12.82 -2.66
CA GLY A 97 0.28 13.30 -3.05
C GLY A 97 0.30 14.45 -4.07
N ASP A 98 1.21 15.39 -3.91
CA ASP A 98 1.30 16.58 -4.76
C ASP A 98 1.86 16.29 -6.16
N VAL A 99 2.63 15.20 -6.29
CA VAL A 99 3.26 14.80 -7.56
C VAL A 99 2.65 13.54 -8.16
N PHE A 100 1.70 12.90 -7.48
CA PHE A 100 1.06 11.66 -7.96
C PHE A 100 0.24 11.90 -9.22
N ILE A 101 0.45 11.07 -10.24
CA ILE A 101 -0.33 11.08 -11.48
C ILE A 101 -1.24 9.85 -11.53
N ALA A 102 -0.68 8.65 -11.39
CA ALA A 102 -1.44 7.41 -11.54
C ALA A 102 -0.79 6.22 -10.84
N PHE A 103 -1.62 5.27 -10.42
CA PHE A 103 -1.25 3.88 -10.14
C PHE A 103 -1.51 3.08 -11.41
N THR A 104 -0.46 2.65 -12.08
CA THR A 104 -0.55 2.18 -13.48
C THR A 104 -0.57 0.68 -13.63
N SER A 105 0.04 -0.04 -12.69
CA SER A 105 0.14 -1.51 -12.79
C SER A 105 0.24 -2.16 -11.42
N VAL A 106 -0.32 -3.36 -11.33
CA VAL A 106 -0.15 -4.28 -10.21
C VAL A 106 -0.01 -5.70 -10.74
N SER A 107 0.94 -6.44 -10.18
CA SER A 107 1.08 -7.87 -10.38
C SER A 107 1.41 -8.55 -9.06
N CYS A 108 1.05 -9.83 -8.91
CA CYS A 108 1.43 -10.58 -7.72
C CYS A 108 1.40 -12.08 -7.95
N THR A 109 2.11 -12.78 -7.07
CA THR A 109 2.05 -14.24 -6.90
C THR A 109 1.57 -14.53 -5.48
N PHE A 110 0.53 -15.35 -5.36
CA PHE A 110 0.06 -15.88 -4.09
C PHE A 110 0.92 -17.10 -3.73
N LEU A 111 1.57 -17.07 -2.57
CA LEU A 111 2.56 -18.06 -2.16
C LEU A 111 2.02 -19.01 -1.10
N ALA A 112 0.95 -18.63 -0.41
CA ALA A 112 0.29 -19.46 0.60
C ALA A 112 -1.19 -19.09 0.73
N GLU A 113 -1.98 -20.05 1.21
CA GLU A 113 -3.38 -19.80 1.58
C GLU A 113 -3.49 -18.92 2.81
N ILE A 114 -4.51 -18.07 2.81
CA ILE A 114 -4.86 -17.19 3.93
C ILE A 114 -6.28 -17.55 4.38
N HIS A 115 -6.46 -17.59 5.68
CA HIS A 115 -7.74 -17.89 6.32
C HIS A 115 -8.19 -16.75 7.25
N ALA A 116 -9.47 -16.74 7.60
CA ALA A 116 -9.94 -15.86 8.67
C ALA A 116 -9.19 -16.20 9.98
N GLY A 117 -8.73 -15.17 10.67
CA GLY A 117 -7.84 -15.27 11.84
C GLY A 117 -6.36 -14.97 11.54
N ASP A 118 -5.94 -15.04 10.28
CA ASP A 118 -4.57 -14.65 9.92
C ASP A 118 -4.36 -13.14 10.01
N THR A 119 -3.18 -12.76 10.47
CA THR A 119 -2.74 -11.36 10.55
C THR A 119 -1.70 -11.09 9.47
N LEU A 120 -1.98 -10.10 8.63
CA LEU A 120 -1.12 -9.74 7.50
C LEU A 120 -0.32 -8.46 7.80
N TYR A 121 0.94 -8.46 7.38
CA TYR A 121 1.93 -7.41 7.57
C TYR A 121 2.37 -6.88 6.20
N PRO A 122 1.75 -5.79 5.70
CA PRO A 122 2.05 -5.23 4.39
C PRO A 122 3.31 -4.38 4.39
N GLN A 123 4.07 -4.47 3.30
CA GLN A 123 5.22 -3.61 3.03
C GLN A 123 5.31 -3.29 1.54
N LEU A 124 5.64 -2.03 1.23
CA LEU A 124 6.10 -1.59 -0.08
C LEU A 124 7.55 -1.18 0.02
N GLU A 125 8.38 -1.60 -0.93
CA GLU A 125 9.79 -1.22 -1.05
C GLU A 125 10.05 -0.70 -2.45
N ILE A 126 10.61 0.51 -2.60
CA ILE A 126 10.98 1.03 -3.91
C ILE A 126 12.12 0.18 -4.47
N THR A 127 11.90 -0.44 -5.62
CA THR A 127 12.88 -1.29 -6.31
C THR A 127 13.46 -0.63 -7.55
N ASP A 128 12.72 0.31 -8.17
CA ASP A 128 13.19 1.06 -9.32
C ASP A 128 12.60 2.46 -9.39
N LEU A 129 13.40 3.38 -9.94
CA LEU A 129 13.04 4.76 -10.23
C LEU A 129 13.55 5.10 -11.64
N THR A 130 12.63 5.21 -12.59
CA THR A 130 12.98 5.51 -13.98
C THR A 130 12.30 6.80 -14.44
N GLN A 131 13.10 7.77 -14.91
CA GLN A 131 12.56 9.05 -15.42
C GLN A 131 12.30 8.97 -16.93
N HIS A 132 11.13 9.44 -17.35
CA HIS A 132 10.69 9.55 -18.73
C HIS A 132 10.20 10.97 -19.04
N GLY A 133 11.09 11.84 -19.47
CA GLY A 133 10.75 13.25 -19.71
C GLY A 133 10.35 13.99 -18.45
N ASP A 134 9.11 14.50 -18.41
CA ASP A 134 8.50 15.19 -17.26
C ASP A 134 7.73 14.28 -16.30
N ALA A 135 7.83 12.97 -16.49
CA ALA A 135 7.25 11.96 -15.63
C ALA A 135 8.30 10.99 -15.11
N GLY A 136 8.11 10.52 -13.88
CA GLY A 136 8.93 9.50 -13.24
C GLY A 136 8.10 8.26 -12.91
N GLN A 137 8.58 7.10 -13.30
CA GLN A 137 8.01 5.83 -12.91
C GLN A 137 8.66 5.34 -11.63
N VAL A 138 7.83 5.00 -10.65
CA VAL A 138 8.25 4.36 -9.39
C VAL A 138 7.74 2.93 -9.39
N THR A 139 8.65 1.98 -9.29
CA THR A 139 8.31 0.56 -9.11
C THR A 139 8.56 0.17 -7.67
N THR A 140 7.58 -0.47 -7.04
CA THR A 140 7.72 -1.00 -5.68
C THR A 140 7.47 -2.49 -5.67
N ARG A 141 8.27 -3.23 -4.91
CA ARG A 141 7.91 -4.59 -4.49
C ARG A 141 6.90 -4.49 -3.37
N ALA A 142 5.77 -5.18 -3.52
CA ALA A 142 4.70 -5.27 -2.54
C ALA A 142 4.71 -6.66 -1.89
N THR A 143 4.90 -6.74 -0.58
CA THR A 143 4.95 -8.01 0.13
C THR A 143 3.94 -8.09 1.26
N LEU A 144 3.38 -9.28 1.47
CA LEU A 144 2.62 -9.61 2.66
C LEU A 144 3.26 -10.80 3.37
N HIS A 145 3.48 -10.65 4.66
CA HIS A 145 3.85 -11.74 5.55
C HIS A 145 2.68 -12.04 6.50
N ASN A 146 2.56 -13.27 6.96
CA ASN A 146 1.61 -13.63 8.00
C ASN A 146 2.25 -13.55 9.41
N GLN A 147 1.48 -13.84 10.46
CA GLN A 147 1.92 -13.84 11.86
C GLN A 147 3.04 -14.83 12.17
N HIS A 148 3.32 -15.77 11.29
CA HIS A 148 4.40 -16.76 11.41
C HIS A 148 5.67 -16.35 10.68
N GLY A 149 5.70 -15.12 10.11
CA GLY A 149 6.82 -14.62 9.31
C GLY A 149 6.93 -15.24 7.91
N GLN A 150 5.91 -15.99 7.49
CA GLN A 150 5.85 -16.57 6.15
C GLN A 150 5.46 -15.51 5.12
N LEU A 151 6.20 -15.40 4.02
CA LEU A 151 5.81 -14.61 2.85
C LEU A 151 4.63 -15.29 2.16
N VAL A 152 3.49 -14.61 2.11
CA VAL A 152 2.23 -15.15 1.57
C VAL A 152 1.82 -14.52 0.25
N LEU A 153 2.34 -13.34 -0.05
CA LEU A 153 2.20 -12.66 -1.34
C LEU A 153 3.48 -11.89 -1.66
N ASP A 154 3.93 -12.02 -2.89
CA ASP A 154 5.01 -11.23 -3.48
C ASP A 154 4.50 -10.59 -4.78
N GLY A 155 4.61 -9.29 -4.91
CA GLY A 155 4.04 -8.55 -6.02
C GLY A 155 4.83 -7.30 -6.36
N GLU A 156 4.35 -6.62 -7.39
CA GLU A 156 4.92 -5.37 -7.88
C GLU A 156 3.82 -4.37 -8.15
N HIS A 157 4.06 -3.11 -7.75
CA HIS A 157 3.21 -1.98 -8.09
C HIS A 157 4.01 -0.94 -8.86
N THR A 158 3.39 -0.33 -9.86
CA THR A 158 3.99 0.75 -10.64
C THR A 158 3.14 2.02 -10.52
N TYR A 159 3.82 3.13 -10.26
CA TYR A 159 3.21 4.46 -10.14
C TYR A 159 3.86 5.42 -11.11
N LEU A 160 3.10 6.42 -11.54
CA LEU A 160 3.59 7.54 -12.32
C LEU A 160 3.49 8.83 -11.50
N LEU A 161 4.59 9.56 -11.42
CA LEU A 161 4.72 10.82 -10.69
C LEU A 161 5.16 11.93 -11.63
N LYS A 162 4.84 13.19 -11.30
CA LYS A 162 5.46 14.36 -11.93
C LYS A 162 6.91 14.46 -11.48
N THR A 163 7.82 14.81 -12.38
CA THR A 163 9.21 15.15 -12.05
C THR A 163 9.41 16.67 -12.08
N ALA A 164 10.46 17.14 -11.45
CA ALA A 164 10.86 18.54 -11.58
C ALA A 164 11.16 18.87 -13.06
N PRO A 165 10.84 20.10 -13.53
CA PRO A 165 11.20 20.51 -14.88
C PRO A 165 12.71 20.36 -15.09
N GLN A 166 13.12 19.64 -16.13
CA GLN A 166 14.54 19.58 -16.48
C GLN A 166 15.01 20.98 -16.88
N SER A 167 16.00 21.50 -16.17
CA SER A 167 16.67 22.71 -16.59
C SER A 167 17.32 22.48 -17.96
N THR A 168 16.78 23.11 -18.99
CA THR A 168 17.39 23.11 -20.32
C THR A 168 18.83 23.62 -20.18
N PRO A 169 19.86 22.89 -20.64
CA PRO A 169 21.22 23.43 -20.65
C PRO A 169 21.22 24.77 -21.40
N GLN A 170 21.57 25.85 -20.71
CA GLN A 170 21.81 27.11 -21.41
C GLN A 170 22.92 26.88 -22.45
N ALA A 171 22.58 27.02 -23.73
CA ALA A 171 23.57 27.04 -24.77
C ALA A 171 24.53 28.20 -24.49
N THR A 172 25.74 27.87 -24.09
CA THR A 172 26.85 28.83 -23.99
C THR A 172 27.14 29.35 -25.39
N SER A 173 26.84 30.62 -25.60
CA SER A 173 27.16 31.39 -26.80
C SER A 173 28.66 31.68 -26.85
#